data_b501ec059ee382035a3ca2726a4c333a
#
_entry.id   b501ec059ee382035a3ca2726a4c333a
#
_cell.length_a   1.000
_cell.length_b   1.000
_cell.length_c   1.000
_cell.angle_alpha   90.00
_cell.angle_beta   90.00
_cell.angle_gamma   90.00
#
_symmetry.space_group_name_H-M   'P 1'
#
loop_
_entity.id
_entity.type
_entity.pdbx_description
1 polymer ?
#
loop_
_entity_poly.entity_id
_entity_poly.type
_entity_poly.pdbx_seq_one_letter_code
_entity_poly.pdbx_strand_id
1 'polypeptide(L)'
;MLNIDITKVPYLKTKIPGPKSSEILAKQQEYETRSLSYPKAFPIAIKSTNGSVIEDVDGNLFIDWLTGISVLNLGYSEFIRDAVKAEIDNTWHTLEIPTEARIEFLKALRSSFPANMQDYKTIFGISGADACETAVNIAHEVSGKDAYTIVFEGAYHGVSGGIISATYENKYKAGNNSPGFRVIRSPYPGILWEDKSVDDVIEYIRTAINENNVDSLLVEPILGEGGYVVPPEGFLKALRKICDDNNIIMIVDEVQSGMGRTGKMWAFEHEGIKPDIVCVGKSVGGGIPMSLVYYRRDFDDKLPTPFHLGTYRANPLALAAGKEVIKRTPAVLDSVTERGKNLVKIFREIDSDAIAQVRGKGFMIGIELGKNGKPMDPDSMAKYKRAMIENGVIMHTCGHYGNTFRFMSALNIDQDLLDTGVEIFEKVVKTKW
;
A
#
# COMPACT_ATOMS: atom_id res chain seq x y z
N MET A 1 13.97 -21.58 -14.42
CA MET A 1 14.47 -20.51 -13.54
C MET A 1 15.24 -19.51 -14.38
N LEU A 2 14.94 -18.23 -14.28
CA LEU A 2 15.82 -17.20 -14.79
C LEU A 2 16.99 -17.14 -13.81
N ASN A 3 18.15 -17.57 -14.27
CA ASN A 3 19.37 -17.57 -13.47
C ASN A 3 19.95 -16.13 -13.52
N ILE A 4 19.31 -15.19 -12.79
CA ILE A 4 19.83 -13.84 -12.65
C ILE A 4 20.93 -13.92 -11.59
N ASP A 5 22.15 -13.62 -12.01
CA ASP A 5 23.28 -13.47 -11.10
C ASP A 5 23.11 -12.17 -10.30
N ILE A 6 22.62 -12.27 -9.07
CA ILE A 6 22.32 -11.10 -8.22
C ILE A 6 23.58 -10.29 -7.88
N THR A 7 24.77 -10.89 -7.95
CA THR A 7 26.04 -10.19 -7.70
C THR A 7 26.37 -9.14 -8.77
N LYS A 8 25.65 -9.16 -9.90
CA LYS A 8 25.78 -8.21 -10.99
C LYS A 8 24.66 -7.18 -11.04
N VAL A 9 23.80 -7.14 -10.05
CA VAL A 9 22.66 -6.19 -10.02
C VAL A 9 23.01 -5.00 -9.14
N PRO A 10 22.81 -3.75 -9.63
CA PRO A 10 22.25 -3.40 -10.95
C PRO A 10 23.27 -3.53 -12.08
N TYR A 11 22.75 -3.83 -13.30
CA TYR A 11 23.57 -3.87 -14.50
C TYR A 11 22.83 -3.15 -15.64
N LEU A 12 23.38 -2.04 -16.10
CA LEU A 12 22.81 -1.26 -17.18
C LEU A 12 23.62 -1.46 -18.47
N LYS A 13 23.09 -2.28 -19.37
CA LYS A 13 23.67 -2.57 -20.68
C LYS A 13 23.45 -1.44 -21.67
N THR A 14 22.34 -0.70 -21.53
CA THR A 14 21.94 0.40 -22.39
C THR A 14 21.60 1.64 -21.58
N LYS A 15 21.47 2.80 -22.24
CA LYS A 15 20.79 3.96 -21.63
C LYS A 15 19.31 3.64 -21.41
N ILE A 16 18.66 4.36 -20.52
CA ILE A 16 17.23 4.20 -20.19
C ILE A 16 16.45 5.35 -20.84
N PRO A 17 15.43 5.04 -21.69
CA PRO A 17 15.07 3.72 -22.20
C PRO A 17 16.10 3.15 -23.16
N GLY A 18 16.22 1.81 -23.20
CA GLY A 18 16.95 1.11 -24.25
C GLY A 18 16.15 1.06 -25.57
N PRO A 19 16.78 0.64 -26.68
CA PRO A 19 16.13 0.67 -28.00
C PRO A 19 14.88 -0.22 -28.09
N LYS A 20 14.90 -1.43 -27.51
CA LYS A 20 13.75 -2.34 -27.51
C LYS A 20 12.64 -1.84 -26.58
N SER A 21 13.00 -1.33 -25.41
CA SER A 21 12.05 -0.69 -24.51
C SER A 21 11.36 0.49 -25.17
N SER A 22 12.10 1.34 -25.90
CA SER A 22 11.55 2.48 -26.65
C SER A 22 10.54 2.04 -27.71
N GLU A 23 10.83 0.96 -28.46
CA GLU A 23 9.90 0.40 -29.45
C GLU A 23 8.60 -0.09 -28.81
N ILE A 24 8.69 -0.84 -27.69
CA ILE A 24 7.51 -1.36 -27.00
C ILE A 24 6.69 -0.21 -26.38
N LEU A 25 7.34 0.78 -25.78
CA LEU A 25 6.65 1.96 -25.23
C LEU A 25 5.91 2.76 -26.32
N ALA A 26 6.50 2.90 -27.52
CA ALA A 26 5.83 3.54 -28.65
C ALA A 26 4.58 2.76 -29.10
N LYS A 27 4.68 1.42 -29.19
CA LYS A 27 3.53 0.55 -29.49
C LYS A 27 2.46 0.62 -28.41
N GLN A 28 2.85 0.67 -27.13
CA GLN A 28 1.89 0.83 -26.03
C GLN A 28 1.11 2.13 -26.17
N GLN A 29 1.78 3.24 -26.51
CA GLN A 29 1.10 4.53 -26.73
C GLN A 29 0.13 4.52 -27.94
N GLU A 30 0.37 3.65 -28.93
CA GLU A 30 -0.54 3.46 -30.07
C GLU A 30 -1.84 2.76 -29.66
N TYR A 31 -1.76 1.73 -28.77
CA TYR A 31 -2.89 0.88 -28.43
C TYR A 31 -3.58 1.23 -27.10
N GLU A 32 -2.88 1.89 -26.18
CA GLU A 32 -3.42 2.25 -24.87
C GLU A 32 -3.53 3.78 -24.70
N THR A 33 -4.27 4.18 -23.68
CA THR A 33 -4.42 5.59 -23.35
C THR A 33 -3.08 6.25 -22.99
N ARG A 34 -2.89 7.48 -23.45
CA ARG A 34 -1.75 8.34 -23.04
C ARG A 34 -1.78 8.76 -21.56
N SER A 35 -2.88 8.48 -20.87
CA SER A 35 -3.08 8.88 -19.45
C SER A 35 -2.36 7.97 -18.45
N LEU A 36 -1.67 6.92 -18.90
CA LEU A 36 -0.85 6.07 -18.03
C LEU A 36 0.34 6.85 -17.46
N SER A 37 0.54 6.74 -16.15
CA SER A 37 1.63 7.45 -15.44
C SER A 37 2.91 6.62 -15.32
N TYR A 38 2.79 5.31 -15.10
CA TYR A 38 3.95 4.45 -14.82
C TYR A 38 4.93 4.31 -16.00
N PRO A 39 4.51 4.18 -17.27
CA PRO A 39 5.45 4.15 -18.39
C PRO A 39 6.25 5.44 -18.53
N LYS A 40 5.71 6.58 -18.08
CA LYS A 40 6.44 7.86 -18.06
C LYS A 40 7.43 7.93 -16.90
N ALA A 41 7.09 7.35 -15.75
CA ALA A 41 7.95 7.30 -14.57
C ALA A 41 9.09 6.28 -14.73
N PHE A 42 8.79 5.15 -15.36
CA PHE A 42 9.70 4.01 -15.56
C PHE A 42 9.70 3.64 -17.06
N PRO A 43 10.49 4.32 -17.88
CA PRO A 43 10.49 4.10 -19.34
C PRO A 43 11.30 2.84 -19.71
N ILE A 44 10.85 1.69 -19.24
CA ILE A 44 11.39 0.35 -19.51
C ILE A 44 10.27 -0.59 -19.91
N ALA A 45 10.60 -1.63 -20.68
CA ALA A 45 9.68 -2.74 -20.96
C ALA A 45 10.19 -3.98 -20.24
N ILE A 46 9.41 -4.50 -19.29
CA ILE A 46 9.79 -5.64 -18.44
C ILE A 46 9.81 -6.92 -19.29
N LYS A 47 10.90 -7.68 -19.21
CA LYS A 47 11.05 -9.01 -19.80
C LYS A 47 10.80 -10.11 -18.76
N SER A 48 11.42 -9.95 -17.60
CA SER A 48 11.37 -10.96 -16.55
C SER A 48 11.65 -10.40 -15.17
N THR A 49 11.28 -11.17 -14.14
CA THR A 49 11.40 -10.76 -12.74
C THR A 49 11.80 -11.94 -11.86
N ASN A 50 12.64 -11.70 -10.84
CA ASN A 50 12.99 -12.71 -9.85
C ASN A 50 13.39 -12.05 -8.52
N GLY A 51 12.81 -12.48 -7.39
CA GLY A 51 13.09 -11.91 -6.06
C GLY A 51 12.83 -10.40 -6.03
N SER A 52 13.87 -9.61 -5.86
CA SER A 52 13.85 -8.14 -5.88
C SER A 52 14.52 -7.56 -7.13
N VAL A 53 14.54 -8.30 -8.24
CA VAL A 53 15.21 -7.90 -9.48
C VAL A 53 14.22 -7.90 -10.65
N ILE A 54 14.30 -6.85 -11.46
CA ILE A 54 13.58 -6.70 -12.72
C ILE A 54 14.59 -6.68 -13.87
N GLU A 55 14.37 -7.52 -14.89
CA GLU A 55 15.09 -7.47 -16.17
C GLU A 55 14.20 -6.83 -17.23
N ASP A 56 14.73 -5.83 -17.96
CA ASP A 56 14.04 -5.27 -19.12
C ASP A 56 14.38 -6.03 -20.42
N VAL A 57 13.68 -5.71 -21.49
CA VAL A 57 13.88 -6.35 -22.82
C VAL A 57 15.22 -6.02 -23.47
N ASP A 58 15.92 -5.00 -23.00
CA ASP A 58 17.24 -4.59 -23.45
C ASP A 58 18.36 -5.31 -22.68
N GLY A 59 18.02 -6.04 -21.61
CA GLY A 59 18.93 -6.80 -20.75
C GLY A 59 19.53 -5.95 -19.64
N ASN A 60 18.90 -4.84 -19.27
CA ASN A 60 19.23 -4.10 -18.06
C ASN A 60 18.63 -4.80 -16.84
N LEU A 61 19.37 -4.83 -15.73
CA LEU A 61 18.95 -5.41 -14.45
C LEU A 61 18.80 -4.30 -13.41
N PHE A 62 17.64 -4.25 -12.78
CA PHE A 62 17.29 -3.23 -11.79
C PHE A 62 16.99 -3.85 -10.43
N ILE A 63 17.35 -3.14 -9.36
CA ILE A 63 16.87 -3.41 -8.00
C ILE A 63 15.45 -2.85 -7.89
N ASP A 64 14.49 -3.68 -7.49
CA ASP A 64 13.11 -3.27 -7.27
C ASP A 64 12.88 -2.81 -5.83
N TRP A 65 12.79 -1.49 -5.62
CA TRP A 65 12.37 -0.87 -4.38
C TRP A 65 10.92 -0.37 -4.42
N LEU A 66 10.11 -0.92 -5.34
CA LEU A 66 8.71 -0.55 -5.49
C LEU A 66 7.74 -1.71 -5.22
N THR A 67 8.13 -2.94 -5.56
CA THR A 67 7.31 -4.17 -5.39
C THR A 67 5.86 -4.03 -5.89
N GLY A 68 5.67 -3.31 -7.02
CA GLY A 68 4.33 -3.02 -7.54
C GLY A 68 3.48 -2.18 -6.58
N ILE A 69 4.10 -1.30 -5.79
CA ILE A 69 3.48 -0.51 -4.71
C ILE A 69 2.89 -1.42 -3.61
N SER A 70 3.76 -2.21 -2.96
CA SER A 70 3.39 -3.15 -1.89
C SER A 70 2.46 -4.30 -2.32
N VAL A 71 2.41 -4.61 -3.61
CA VAL A 71 1.67 -5.78 -4.13
C VAL A 71 2.47 -7.06 -3.91
N LEU A 72 3.80 -6.98 -3.97
CA LEU A 72 4.72 -8.10 -3.91
C LEU A 72 5.61 -8.01 -2.66
N ASN A 73 4.99 -8.07 -1.47
CA ASN A 73 5.74 -7.94 -0.21
C ASN A 73 6.84 -9.00 -0.03
N LEU A 74 6.69 -10.18 -0.60
CA LEU A 74 7.72 -11.22 -0.62
C LEU A 74 8.46 -11.31 -1.96
N GLY A 75 8.42 -10.23 -2.77
CA GLY A 75 9.07 -10.17 -4.07
C GLY A 75 8.45 -11.09 -5.11
N TYR A 76 9.11 -11.23 -6.23
CA TYR A 76 8.73 -12.14 -7.32
C TYR A 76 9.12 -13.59 -6.98
N SER A 77 8.45 -14.16 -5.99
CA SER A 77 8.83 -15.42 -5.36
C SER A 77 8.40 -16.66 -6.14
N GLU A 78 9.29 -17.65 -6.19
CA GLU A 78 9.04 -18.91 -6.88
C GLU A 78 7.92 -19.72 -6.22
N PHE A 79 7.90 -19.75 -4.90
CA PHE A 79 6.86 -20.47 -4.13
C PHE A 79 5.45 -19.93 -4.39
N ILE A 80 5.28 -18.63 -4.67
CA ILE A 80 3.96 -18.06 -5.07
C ILE A 80 3.62 -18.57 -6.47
N ARG A 81 4.57 -18.51 -7.41
CA ARG A 81 4.35 -19.01 -8.78
C ARG A 81 3.97 -20.48 -8.80
N ASP A 82 4.63 -21.30 -7.99
CA ASP A 82 4.36 -22.74 -7.93
C ASP A 82 3.00 -23.06 -7.31
N ALA A 83 2.59 -22.32 -6.28
CA ALA A 83 1.24 -22.43 -5.73
C ALA A 83 0.15 -22.08 -6.76
N VAL A 84 0.38 -21.04 -7.55
CA VAL A 84 -0.54 -20.63 -8.63
C VAL A 84 -0.60 -21.68 -9.74
N LYS A 85 0.54 -22.25 -10.16
CA LYS A 85 0.60 -23.31 -11.17
C LYS A 85 -0.14 -24.56 -10.70
N ALA A 86 0.06 -24.97 -9.44
CA ALA A 86 -0.65 -26.11 -8.87
C ALA A 86 -2.15 -25.89 -8.82
N GLU A 87 -2.60 -24.68 -8.50
CA GLU A 87 -4.03 -24.38 -8.43
C GLU A 87 -4.68 -24.30 -9.82
N ILE A 88 -3.99 -23.83 -10.85
CA ILE A 88 -4.55 -23.73 -12.22
C ILE A 88 -4.86 -25.10 -12.80
N ASP A 89 -4.14 -26.15 -12.38
CA ASP A 89 -4.42 -27.53 -12.79
C ASP A 89 -5.69 -28.09 -12.13
N ASN A 90 -6.16 -27.49 -11.03
CA ASN A 90 -7.39 -27.87 -10.34
C ASN A 90 -8.56 -27.00 -10.78
N THR A 91 -8.49 -25.68 -10.54
CA THR A 91 -9.53 -24.74 -10.91
C THR A 91 -9.03 -23.30 -10.93
N TRP A 92 -9.57 -22.48 -11.83
CA TRP A 92 -9.18 -21.07 -11.93
C TRP A 92 -10.33 -20.07 -11.73
N HIS A 93 -11.58 -20.58 -11.63
CA HIS A 93 -12.74 -19.73 -11.41
C HIS A 93 -13.89 -20.53 -10.79
N THR A 94 -14.45 -20.06 -9.69
CA THR A 94 -15.48 -20.77 -8.92
C THR A 94 -16.63 -19.88 -8.47
N LEU A 95 -16.68 -18.61 -8.87
CA LEU A 95 -17.60 -17.64 -8.26
C LEU A 95 -17.40 -17.59 -6.72
N GLU A 96 -18.50 -17.66 -5.98
CA GLU A 96 -18.51 -17.77 -4.51
C GLU A 96 -18.71 -19.20 -4.01
N ILE A 97 -18.73 -20.19 -4.93
CA ILE A 97 -18.87 -21.61 -4.58
C ILE A 97 -17.67 -22.05 -3.74
N PRO A 98 -17.88 -22.70 -2.59
CA PRO A 98 -16.79 -23.07 -1.70
C PRO A 98 -15.85 -24.11 -2.32
N THR A 99 -14.56 -23.95 -2.04
CA THR A 99 -13.49 -24.89 -2.37
C THR A 99 -12.62 -25.13 -1.14
N GLU A 100 -11.84 -26.22 -1.13
CA GLU A 100 -10.87 -26.47 -0.06
C GLU A 100 -9.82 -25.34 0.02
N ALA A 101 -9.31 -24.90 -1.13
CA ALA A 101 -8.36 -23.78 -1.22
C ALA A 101 -8.90 -22.50 -0.58
N ARG A 102 -10.20 -22.19 -0.78
CA ARG A 102 -10.86 -21.06 -0.15
C ARG A 102 -10.91 -21.19 1.38
N ILE A 103 -11.28 -22.38 1.88
CA ILE A 103 -11.35 -22.62 3.33
C ILE A 103 -9.95 -22.55 3.97
N GLU A 104 -8.94 -23.11 3.31
CA GLU A 104 -7.56 -23.04 3.80
C GLU A 104 -7.01 -21.63 3.83
N PHE A 105 -7.28 -20.82 2.80
CA PHE A 105 -6.94 -19.40 2.80
C PHE A 105 -7.61 -18.67 3.98
N LEU A 106 -8.92 -18.87 4.17
CA LEU A 106 -9.67 -18.24 5.27
C LEU A 106 -9.15 -18.64 6.65
N LYS A 107 -8.73 -19.91 6.84
CA LYS A 107 -8.07 -20.37 8.06
C LYS A 107 -6.74 -19.66 8.29
N ALA A 108 -5.91 -19.58 7.26
CA ALA A 108 -4.63 -18.88 7.33
C ALA A 108 -4.82 -17.38 7.62
N LEU A 109 -5.76 -16.72 6.93
CA LEU A 109 -6.12 -15.33 7.16
C LEU A 109 -6.54 -15.09 8.60
N ARG A 110 -7.48 -15.89 9.11
CA ARG A 110 -7.96 -15.81 10.50
C ARG A 110 -6.80 -15.93 11.50
N SER A 111 -5.89 -16.88 11.28
CA SER A 111 -4.74 -17.09 12.16
C SER A 111 -3.71 -15.95 12.12
N SER A 112 -3.75 -15.09 11.09
CA SER A 112 -2.86 -13.94 10.95
C SER A 112 -3.31 -12.72 11.76
N PHE A 113 -4.56 -12.72 12.24
CA PHE A 113 -5.10 -11.65 13.06
C PHE A 113 -4.93 -11.93 14.57
N PRO A 114 -4.91 -10.90 15.43
CA PRO A 114 -4.89 -11.06 16.87
C PRO A 114 -6.01 -11.99 17.38
N ALA A 115 -5.75 -12.71 18.48
CA ALA A 115 -6.66 -13.73 19.01
C ALA A 115 -8.08 -13.22 19.25
N ASN A 116 -8.23 -11.97 19.68
CA ASN A 116 -9.52 -11.33 19.94
C ASN A 116 -10.26 -10.85 18.67
N MET A 117 -9.72 -11.11 17.49
CA MET A 117 -10.32 -10.82 16.18
C MET A 117 -10.53 -12.07 15.32
N GLN A 118 -10.17 -13.26 15.82
CA GLN A 118 -10.23 -14.49 15.03
C GLN A 118 -11.64 -15.01 14.74
N ASP A 119 -12.68 -14.44 15.34
CA ASP A 119 -14.08 -14.74 15.06
C ASP A 119 -14.70 -13.85 13.96
N TYR A 120 -13.95 -12.87 13.45
CA TYR A 120 -14.41 -11.96 12.40
C TYR A 120 -14.79 -12.70 11.12
N LYS A 121 -15.60 -12.06 10.31
CA LYS A 121 -16.06 -12.53 9.00
C LYS A 121 -15.30 -11.88 7.85
N THR A 122 -15.39 -12.45 6.67
CA THR A 122 -14.68 -11.99 5.47
C THR A 122 -15.62 -11.82 4.29
N ILE A 123 -15.58 -10.66 3.65
CA ILE A 123 -16.13 -10.44 2.30
C ILE A 123 -14.95 -10.19 1.36
N PHE A 124 -14.91 -10.90 0.23
CA PHE A 124 -13.86 -10.73 -0.76
C PHE A 124 -14.19 -9.59 -1.74
N GLY A 125 -13.15 -8.93 -2.23
CA GLY A 125 -13.15 -7.93 -3.29
C GLY A 125 -12.03 -8.20 -4.29
N ILE A 126 -11.86 -7.27 -5.25
CA ILE A 126 -10.85 -7.37 -6.31
C ILE A 126 -9.80 -6.27 -6.26
N SER A 127 -10.07 -5.18 -5.57
CA SER A 127 -9.15 -4.03 -5.45
C SER A 127 -9.25 -3.39 -4.07
N GLY A 128 -8.25 -2.60 -3.67
CA GLY A 128 -8.30 -1.83 -2.43
C GLY A 128 -9.49 -0.87 -2.38
N ALA A 129 -9.81 -0.23 -3.51
CA ALA A 129 -11.00 0.63 -3.62
C ALA A 129 -12.29 -0.14 -3.33
N ASP A 130 -12.43 -1.35 -3.89
CA ASP A 130 -13.57 -2.23 -3.66
C ASP A 130 -13.68 -2.65 -2.18
N ALA A 131 -12.55 -2.94 -1.51
CA ALA A 131 -12.55 -3.24 -0.08
C ALA A 131 -12.96 -2.03 0.78
N CYS A 132 -12.39 -0.84 0.53
CA CYS A 132 -12.73 0.36 1.30
C CYS A 132 -14.19 0.78 1.07
N GLU A 133 -14.69 0.70 -0.16
CA GLU A 133 -16.10 0.96 -0.48
C GLU A 133 -17.04 -0.02 0.24
N THR A 134 -16.70 -1.29 0.21
CA THR A 134 -17.47 -2.33 0.92
C THR A 134 -17.46 -2.09 2.43
N ALA A 135 -16.34 -1.70 3.01
CA ALA A 135 -16.21 -1.42 4.44
C ALA A 135 -17.09 -0.25 4.88
N VAL A 136 -17.13 0.84 4.11
CA VAL A 136 -18.01 1.98 4.38
C VAL A 136 -19.48 1.57 4.21
N ASN A 137 -19.82 0.80 3.17
CA ASN A 137 -21.19 0.28 3.00
C ASN A 137 -21.63 -0.63 4.15
N ILE A 138 -20.74 -1.50 4.68
CA ILE A 138 -21.02 -2.30 5.89
C ILE A 138 -21.33 -1.38 7.07
N ALA A 139 -20.52 -0.34 7.29
CA ALA A 139 -20.72 0.58 8.40
C ALA A 139 -22.08 1.30 8.31
N HIS A 140 -22.44 1.82 7.14
CA HIS A 140 -23.73 2.46 6.93
C HIS A 140 -24.90 1.50 7.11
N GLU A 141 -24.83 0.27 6.57
CA GLU A 141 -25.87 -0.73 6.71
C GLU A 141 -26.08 -1.15 8.16
N VAL A 142 -24.96 -1.41 8.87
CA VAL A 142 -24.97 -1.83 10.27
C VAL A 142 -25.49 -0.74 11.21
N SER A 143 -25.16 0.53 10.95
CA SER A 143 -25.61 1.66 11.75
C SER A 143 -27.07 2.02 11.50
N GLY A 144 -27.61 1.71 10.32
CA GLY A 144 -28.95 2.11 9.88
C GLY A 144 -29.09 3.63 9.72
N LYS A 145 -28.00 4.37 9.53
CA LYS A 145 -27.97 5.83 9.50
C LYS A 145 -27.64 6.34 8.09
N ASP A 146 -28.32 7.38 7.65
CA ASP A 146 -27.84 8.24 6.56
C ASP A 146 -26.80 9.22 7.14
N ALA A 147 -25.53 8.80 7.15
CA ALA A 147 -24.50 9.41 7.98
C ALA A 147 -23.25 9.80 7.17
N TYR A 148 -22.36 10.51 7.85
CA TYR A 148 -21.02 10.84 7.35
C TYR A 148 -19.99 9.84 7.82
N THR A 149 -19.02 9.58 6.96
CA THR A 149 -17.76 8.90 7.31
C THR A 149 -16.68 9.95 7.54
N ILE A 150 -15.99 9.91 8.68
CA ILE A 150 -14.78 10.70 8.91
C ILE A 150 -13.62 10.07 8.14
N VAL A 151 -12.91 10.88 7.36
CA VAL A 151 -11.72 10.50 6.58
C VAL A 151 -10.62 11.53 6.81
N PHE A 152 -9.39 11.26 6.34
CA PHE A 152 -8.25 12.12 6.68
C PHE A 152 -7.64 12.81 5.46
N GLU A 153 -7.04 13.98 5.70
CA GLU A 153 -6.17 14.66 4.74
C GLU A 153 -4.95 13.77 4.41
N GLY A 154 -4.52 13.81 3.17
CA GLY A 154 -3.45 12.94 2.66
C GLY A 154 -3.86 11.48 2.42
N ALA A 155 -5.04 11.03 2.83
CA ALA A 155 -5.47 9.64 2.68
C ALA A 155 -5.75 9.24 1.23
N TYR A 156 -5.51 7.96 0.92
CA TYR A 156 -5.83 7.34 -0.37
C TYR A 156 -6.52 5.99 -0.18
N HIS A 157 -7.81 5.96 -0.43
CA HIS A 157 -8.65 4.76 -0.28
C HIS A 157 -9.15 4.19 -1.62
N GLY A 158 -8.64 4.70 -2.74
CA GLY A 158 -9.01 4.29 -4.09
C GLY A 158 -9.66 5.39 -4.92
N VAL A 159 -9.85 5.11 -6.21
CA VAL A 159 -10.28 6.09 -7.22
C VAL A 159 -11.45 5.61 -8.08
N SER A 160 -12.14 4.56 -7.64
CA SER A 160 -13.32 4.00 -8.33
C SER A 160 -14.50 3.93 -7.38
N GLY A 161 -15.73 4.03 -7.93
CA GLY A 161 -16.95 3.99 -7.13
C GLY A 161 -17.11 5.20 -6.22
N GLY A 162 -17.90 5.05 -5.16
CA GLY A 162 -18.18 6.10 -4.18
C GLY A 162 -17.02 6.42 -3.26
N ILE A 163 -16.08 5.47 -3.06
CA ILE A 163 -14.93 5.64 -2.17
C ILE A 163 -13.95 6.73 -2.62
N ILE A 164 -14.03 7.16 -3.88
CA ILE A 164 -13.20 8.27 -4.38
C ILE A 164 -13.39 9.56 -3.56
N SER A 165 -14.55 9.76 -2.95
CA SER A 165 -14.79 10.90 -2.06
C SER A 165 -13.90 10.88 -0.82
N ALA A 166 -13.50 9.70 -0.34
CA ALA A 166 -12.61 9.51 0.80
C ALA A 166 -11.13 9.77 0.46
N THR A 167 -10.73 9.61 -0.80
CA THR A 167 -9.37 9.94 -1.25
C THR A 167 -9.15 11.47 -1.22
N TYR A 168 -7.98 11.93 -0.75
CA TYR A 168 -7.72 13.35 -0.52
C TYR A 168 -7.38 14.10 -1.81
N GLU A 169 -6.38 13.63 -2.55
CA GLU A 169 -5.77 14.38 -3.65
C GLU A 169 -6.67 14.56 -4.87
N ASN A 170 -6.91 15.81 -5.26
CA ASN A 170 -7.73 16.15 -6.44
C ASN A 170 -7.18 15.60 -7.75
N LYS A 171 -5.84 15.43 -7.87
CA LYS A 171 -5.22 14.83 -9.07
C LYS A 171 -5.75 13.42 -9.39
N TYR A 172 -6.16 12.67 -8.36
CA TYR A 172 -6.74 11.33 -8.52
C TYR A 172 -8.24 11.35 -8.84
N LYS A 173 -8.91 12.50 -8.65
CA LYS A 173 -10.35 12.67 -8.87
C LYS A 173 -10.68 13.25 -10.25
N ALA A 174 -9.67 13.71 -10.99
CA ALA A 174 -9.84 14.33 -12.29
C ALA A 174 -10.62 13.40 -13.25
N GLY A 175 -11.72 13.92 -13.79
CA GLY A 175 -12.60 13.17 -14.71
C GLY A 175 -13.58 12.20 -14.05
N ASN A 176 -13.61 12.08 -12.72
CA ASN A 176 -14.59 11.28 -12.01
C ASN A 176 -15.69 12.15 -11.42
N ASN A 177 -16.93 11.94 -11.86
CA ASN A 177 -18.13 12.65 -11.43
C ASN A 177 -19.02 11.83 -10.48
N SER A 178 -18.49 10.75 -9.86
CA SER A 178 -19.22 9.98 -8.87
C SER A 178 -19.63 10.88 -7.69
N PRO A 179 -20.88 10.84 -7.22
CA PRO A 179 -21.30 11.65 -6.06
C PRO A 179 -20.55 11.24 -4.78
N GLY A 180 -20.09 9.98 -4.69
CA GLY A 180 -19.34 9.45 -3.57
C GLY A 180 -20.14 9.35 -2.27
N PHE A 181 -19.45 8.95 -1.22
CA PHE A 181 -19.96 8.94 0.14
C PHE A 181 -19.96 10.36 0.72
N ARG A 182 -20.83 10.61 1.69
CA ARG A 182 -20.75 11.81 2.53
C ARG A 182 -19.56 11.68 3.46
N VAL A 183 -18.57 12.56 3.32
CA VAL A 183 -17.35 12.51 4.13
C VAL A 183 -17.13 13.84 4.86
N ILE A 184 -16.61 13.74 6.09
CA ILE A 184 -16.04 14.85 6.84
C ILE A 184 -14.52 14.62 6.85
N ARG A 185 -13.77 15.62 6.42
CA ARG A 185 -12.32 15.49 6.26
C ARG A 185 -11.60 16.10 7.44
N SER A 186 -10.93 15.26 8.21
CA SER A 186 -10.12 15.64 9.36
C SER A 186 -8.65 15.82 8.95
N PRO A 187 -7.91 16.73 9.57
CA PRO A 187 -6.45 16.73 9.48
C PRO A 187 -5.85 15.38 9.90
N TYR A 188 -4.64 15.08 9.41
CA TYR A 188 -3.86 13.92 9.87
C TYR A 188 -2.57 14.40 10.54
N PRO A 189 -2.22 13.94 11.77
CA PRO A 189 -1.07 14.48 12.49
C PRO A 189 0.25 13.91 11.94
N GLY A 190 1.32 14.71 11.98
CA GLY A 190 2.66 14.31 11.57
C GLY A 190 3.04 14.64 10.12
N ILE A 191 2.20 15.36 9.39
CA ILE A 191 2.56 15.92 8.08
C ILE A 191 3.56 17.06 8.29
N LEU A 192 4.76 16.96 7.68
CA LEU A 192 5.91 17.84 7.96
C LEU A 192 5.61 19.34 7.79
N TRP A 193 4.78 19.68 6.80
CA TRP A 193 4.50 21.08 6.46
C TRP A 193 3.22 21.61 7.10
N GLU A 194 2.59 20.81 7.98
CA GLU A 194 1.36 21.11 8.69
C GLU A 194 1.55 20.80 10.19
N ASP A 195 1.42 21.82 11.02
CA ASP A 195 1.61 21.70 12.48
C ASP A 195 0.27 21.34 13.14
N LYS A 196 -0.06 20.04 13.14
CA LYS A 196 -1.25 19.49 13.79
C LYS A 196 -0.86 18.42 14.81
N SER A 197 -1.17 18.68 16.07
CA SER A 197 -1.01 17.70 17.15
C SER A 197 -2.11 16.63 17.12
N VAL A 198 -1.92 15.54 17.83
CA VAL A 198 -2.97 14.54 18.03
C VAL A 198 -4.19 15.16 18.71
N ASP A 199 -3.99 16.02 19.70
CA ASP A 199 -5.08 16.66 20.44
C ASP A 199 -5.92 17.59 19.56
N ASP A 200 -5.28 18.37 18.66
CA ASP A 200 -5.99 19.20 17.68
C ASP A 200 -6.89 18.36 16.76
N VAL A 201 -6.38 17.22 16.29
CA VAL A 201 -7.14 16.31 15.44
C VAL A 201 -8.31 15.69 16.18
N ILE A 202 -8.11 15.25 17.42
CA ILE A 202 -9.16 14.66 18.24
C ILE A 202 -10.25 15.68 18.56
N GLU A 203 -9.88 16.93 18.85
CA GLU A 203 -10.86 18.00 19.11
C GLU A 203 -11.66 18.35 17.85
N TYR A 204 -11.00 18.37 16.67
CA TYR A 204 -11.68 18.53 15.40
C TYR A 204 -12.72 17.42 15.17
N ILE A 205 -12.32 16.15 15.38
CA ILE A 205 -13.20 14.99 15.23
C ILE A 205 -14.37 15.06 16.21
N ARG A 206 -14.13 15.46 17.47
CA ARG A 206 -15.18 15.63 18.49
C ARG A 206 -16.21 16.68 18.07
N THR A 207 -15.75 17.80 17.56
CA THR A 207 -16.62 18.85 17.00
C THR A 207 -17.45 18.32 15.84
N ALA A 208 -16.81 17.63 14.90
CA ALA A 208 -17.48 17.06 13.74
C ALA A 208 -18.58 16.04 14.14
N ILE A 209 -18.34 15.22 15.15
CA ILE A 209 -19.34 14.26 15.70
C ILE A 209 -20.51 14.99 16.35
N ASN A 210 -20.26 16.06 17.09
CA ASN A 210 -21.31 16.84 17.75
C ASN A 210 -22.23 17.57 16.78
N GLU A 211 -21.69 18.00 15.63
CA GLU A 211 -22.42 18.81 14.65
C GLU A 211 -23.07 17.96 13.55
N ASN A 212 -22.67 16.72 13.38
CA ASN A 212 -23.09 15.88 12.27
C ASN A 212 -23.50 14.47 12.72
N ASN A 213 -24.34 13.83 11.91
CA ASN A 213 -24.63 12.41 12.07
C ASN A 213 -23.48 11.58 11.51
N VAL A 214 -22.53 11.17 12.36
CA VAL A 214 -21.35 10.36 11.98
C VAL A 214 -21.55 8.93 12.44
N ASP A 215 -21.30 7.96 11.57
CA ASP A 215 -21.40 6.53 11.92
C ASP A 215 -20.10 5.76 11.78
N SER A 216 -19.16 6.27 11.03
CA SER A 216 -17.90 5.59 10.76
C SER A 216 -16.71 6.53 10.64
N LEU A 217 -15.51 5.95 10.85
CA LEU A 217 -14.23 6.61 10.66
C LEU A 217 -13.33 5.66 9.88
N LEU A 218 -12.76 6.13 8.75
CA LEU A 218 -11.85 5.37 7.90
C LEU A 218 -10.45 5.99 7.95
N VAL A 219 -9.44 5.19 8.34
CA VAL A 219 -8.06 5.66 8.54
C VAL A 219 -7.03 4.67 8.02
N GLU A 220 -5.97 5.18 7.37
CA GLU A 220 -4.73 4.43 7.16
C GLU A 220 -3.86 4.53 8.43
N PRO A 221 -3.34 3.42 8.98
CA PRO A 221 -2.43 3.47 10.15
C PRO A 221 -1.16 4.28 9.90
N ILE A 222 -0.69 4.29 8.67
CA ILE A 222 0.39 5.10 8.13
C ILE A 222 -0.08 5.55 6.76
N LEU A 223 -0.11 6.85 6.49
CA LEU A 223 -0.53 7.34 5.17
C LEU A 223 0.39 6.80 4.08
N GLY A 224 -0.17 6.11 3.10
CA GLY A 224 0.57 5.57 1.97
C GLY A 224 0.87 6.64 0.92
N GLU A 225 -0.08 6.92 0.06
CA GLU A 225 0.07 7.96 -0.99
C GLU A 225 0.26 9.36 -0.42
N GLY A 226 -0.19 9.62 0.81
CA GLY A 226 0.01 10.88 1.53
C GLY A 226 1.45 11.18 1.93
N GLY A 227 2.40 10.26 1.71
CA GLY A 227 3.82 10.53 1.93
C GLY A 227 4.48 9.68 3.01
N TYR A 228 3.98 8.49 3.27
CA TYR A 228 4.50 7.59 4.31
C TYR A 228 4.55 8.25 5.69
N VAL A 229 3.50 9.03 5.98
CA VAL A 229 3.38 9.76 7.23
C VAL A 229 3.03 8.78 8.35
N VAL A 230 3.96 8.63 9.29
CA VAL A 230 3.77 7.87 10.52
C VAL A 230 3.19 8.82 11.56
N PRO A 231 1.98 8.59 12.05
CA PRO A 231 1.40 9.47 13.06
C PRO A 231 2.15 9.36 14.39
N PRO A 232 2.06 10.37 15.25
CA PRO A 232 2.56 10.27 16.62
C PRO A 232 1.98 9.06 17.37
N GLU A 233 2.76 8.51 18.30
CA GLU A 233 2.34 7.39 19.14
C GLU A 233 1.08 7.75 19.92
N GLY A 234 0.14 6.81 20.01
CA GLY A 234 -1.15 7.00 20.68
C GLY A 234 -2.27 7.52 19.77
N PHE A 235 -2.00 7.93 18.54
CA PHE A 235 -3.02 8.46 17.63
C PHE A 235 -4.13 7.45 17.34
N LEU A 236 -3.78 6.22 16.93
CA LEU A 236 -4.81 5.19 16.66
C LEU A 236 -5.57 4.79 17.93
N LYS A 237 -4.92 4.80 19.10
CA LYS A 237 -5.60 4.58 20.39
C LYS A 237 -6.61 5.70 20.69
N ALA A 238 -6.24 6.96 20.44
CA ALA A 238 -7.14 8.09 20.61
C ALA A 238 -8.34 8.01 19.65
N LEU A 239 -8.11 7.61 18.39
CA LEU A 239 -9.18 7.35 17.43
C LEU A 239 -10.10 6.20 17.89
N ARG A 240 -9.52 5.09 18.35
CA ARG A 240 -10.33 3.96 18.87
C ARG A 240 -11.21 4.41 20.04
N LYS A 241 -10.62 5.15 20.98
CA LYS A 241 -11.36 5.65 22.15
C LYS A 241 -12.52 6.56 21.75
N ILE A 242 -12.31 7.52 20.83
CA ILE A 242 -13.41 8.42 20.42
C ILE A 242 -14.49 7.67 19.65
N CYS A 243 -14.13 6.64 18.88
CA CYS A 243 -15.10 5.77 18.22
C CYS A 243 -15.92 4.96 19.24
N ASP A 244 -15.28 4.40 20.29
CA ASP A 244 -15.96 3.66 21.34
C ASP A 244 -16.90 4.54 22.16
N ASP A 245 -16.45 5.74 22.55
CA ASP A 245 -17.22 6.69 23.34
C ASP A 245 -18.48 7.18 22.60
N ASN A 246 -18.51 7.12 21.26
CA ASN A 246 -19.58 7.65 20.41
C ASN A 246 -20.31 6.60 19.56
N ASN A 247 -20.04 5.31 19.75
CA ASN A 247 -20.60 4.21 18.94
C ASN A 247 -20.37 4.39 17.43
N ILE A 248 -19.17 4.83 17.06
CA ILE A 248 -18.71 5.00 15.68
C ILE A 248 -17.91 3.77 15.26
N ILE A 249 -18.17 3.26 14.06
CA ILE A 249 -17.47 2.09 13.51
C ILE A 249 -16.10 2.53 13.01
N MET A 250 -15.03 1.95 13.59
CA MET A 250 -13.66 2.21 13.18
C MET A 250 -13.24 1.27 12.06
N ILE A 251 -12.96 1.83 10.88
CA ILE A 251 -12.45 1.12 9.71
C ILE A 251 -10.97 1.45 9.56
N VAL A 252 -10.12 0.42 9.52
CA VAL A 252 -8.69 0.59 9.28
C VAL A 252 -8.32 0.08 7.90
N ASP A 253 -7.71 0.94 7.09
CA ASP A 253 -7.22 0.60 5.77
C ASP A 253 -5.78 0.08 5.85
N GLU A 254 -5.64 -1.24 5.79
CA GLU A 254 -4.38 -1.99 5.75
C GLU A 254 -3.97 -2.41 4.33
N VAL A 255 -4.57 -1.83 3.30
CA VAL A 255 -4.29 -2.19 1.90
C VAL A 255 -2.83 -1.99 1.54
N GLN A 256 -2.16 -0.97 2.08
CA GLN A 256 -0.73 -0.73 1.82
C GLN A 256 0.17 -1.07 3.02
N SER A 257 -0.28 -0.84 4.23
CA SER A 257 0.48 -1.00 5.47
C SER A 257 0.52 -2.43 6.00
N GLY A 258 -0.46 -3.25 5.63
CA GLY A 258 -0.59 -4.63 6.10
C GLY A 258 0.39 -5.63 5.52
N MET A 259 0.18 -6.88 5.85
CA MET A 259 0.94 -8.03 5.33
C MET A 259 2.45 -7.91 5.56
N GLY A 260 2.84 -7.50 6.77
CA GLY A 260 4.24 -7.46 7.20
C GLY A 260 5.00 -6.20 6.84
N ARG A 261 4.44 -5.28 6.04
CA ARG A 261 5.13 -4.11 5.50
C ARG A 261 5.79 -3.24 6.58
N THR A 262 5.15 -3.10 7.74
CA THR A 262 5.61 -2.26 8.86
C THR A 262 6.40 -3.02 9.94
N GLY A 263 6.69 -4.32 9.73
CA GLY A 263 7.34 -5.18 10.72
C GLY A 263 6.36 -5.85 11.71
N LYS A 264 5.06 -5.60 11.56
CA LYS A 264 3.95 -6.37 12.16
C LYS A 264 3.10 -6.93 11.04
N MET A 265 2.34 -8.00 11.31
CA MET A 265 1.44 -8.55 10.28
C MET A 265 0.44 -7.49 9.83
N TRP A 266 -0.13 -6.76 10.78
CA TRP A 266 -1.03 -5.63 10.56
C TRP A 266 -0.48 -4.38 11.25
N ALA A 267 -0.53 -3.22 10.59
CA ALA A 267 0.07 -2.00 11.14
C ALA A 267 -0.66 -1.48 12.39
N PHE A 268 -1.97 -1.72 12.53
CA PHE A 268 -2.72 -1.34 13.73
C PHE A 268 -2.21 -2.05 15.01
N GLU A 269 -1.50 -3.19 14.86
CA GLU A 269 -0.91 -3.92 15.99
C GLU A 269 0.19 -3.13 16.70
N HIS A 270 0.80 -2.13 16.04
CA HIS A 270 1.81 -1.27 16.69
C HIS A 270 1.24 -0.51 17.88
N GLU A 271 -0.06 -0.22 17.87
CA GLU A 271 -0.74 0.44 18.98
C GLU A 271 -1.72 -0.48 19.74
N GLY A 272 -1.82 -1.75 19.34
CA GLY A 272 -2.62 -2.75 20.03
C GLY A 272 -4.12 -2.45 20.04
N ILE A 273 -4.62 -1.70 19.07
CA ILE A 273 -6.05 -1.42 18.93
C ILE A 273 -6.80 -2.60 18.30
N LYS A 274 -8.12 -2.61 18.47
CA LYS A 274 -9.03 -3.56 17.82
C LYS A 274 -9.99 -2.80 16.90
N PRO A 275 -9.71 -2.70 15.60
CA PRO A 275 -10.65 -2.13 14.64
C PRO A 275 -11.93 -2.95 14.53
N ASP A 276 -13.04 -2.29 14.17
CA ASP A 276 -14.30 -2.99 13.87
C ASP A 276 -14.26 -3.64 12.49
N ILE A 277 -13.60 -2.98 11.53
CA ILE A 277 -13.44 -3.41 10.14
C ILE A 277 -12.00 -3.15 9.70
N VAL A 278 -11.42 -4.10 8.96
CA VAL A 278 -10.08 -3.98 8.35
C VAL A 278 -10.19 -4.22 6.85
N CYS A 279 -9.75 -3.23 6.06
CA CYS A 279 -9.62 -3.37 4.60
C CYS A 279 -8.24 -3.95 4.27
N VAL A 280 -8.21 -5.00 3.46
CA VAL A 280 -6.98 -5.69 3.06
C VAL A 280 -6.92 -5.79 1.53
N GLY A 281 -5.75 -5.57 0.96
CA GLY A 281 -5.56 -5.65 -0.49
C GLY A 281 -4.11 -5.89 -0.88
N LYS A 282 -3.76 -5.52 -2.11
CA LYS A 282 -2.39 -5.59 -2.63
C LYS A 282 -1.74 -6.97 -2.36
N SER A 283 -0.83 -7.04 -1.39
CA SER A 283 -0.01 -8.22 -1.13
C SER A 283 -0.81 -9.47 -0.73
N VAL A 284 -2.04 -9.32 -0.25
CA VAL A 284 -2.89 -10.48 0.10
C VAL A 284 -3.19 -11.37 -1.10
N GLY A 285 -3.13 -10.84 -2.32
CA GLY A 285 -3.30 -11.59 -3.57
C GLY A 285 -2.01 -12.16 -4.15
N GLY A 286 -0.82 -11.88 -3.54
CA GLY A 286 0.47 -12.38 -4.03
C GLY A 286 0.81 -11.98 -5.46
N GLY A 287 0.32 -10.83 -5.94
CA GLY A 287 0.47 -10.34 -7.32
C GLY A 287 -0.76 -10.56 -8.21
N ILE A 288 -1.74 -11.33 -7.76
CA ILE A 288 -3.03 -11.53 -8.45
C ILE A 288 -4.08 -10.62 -7.80
N PRO A 289 -4.93 -9.94 -8.59
CA PRO A 289 -5.96 -9.04 -8.06
C PRO A 289 -6.86 -9.74 -7.03
N MET A 290 -6.77 -9.29 -5.78
CA MET A 290 -7.64 -9.69 -4.68
C MET A 290 -7.60 -8.63 -3.58
N SER A 291 -8.74 -8.43 -2.97
CA SER A 291 -8.88 -7.70 -1.71
C SER A 291 -9.93 -8.36 -0.83
N LEU A 292 -10.04 -7.93 0.39
CA LEU A 292 -11.09 -8.39 1.29
C LEU A 292 -11.36 -7.36 2.39
N VAL A 293 -12.52 -7.48 2.99
CA VAL A 293 -12.92 -6.78 4.22
C VAL A 293 -13.04 -7.82 5.31
N TYR A 294 -12.34 -7.59 6.43
CA TYR A 294 -12.38 -8.43 7.63
C TYR A 294 -13.09 -7.65 8.73
N TYR A 295 -14.27 -8.11 9.18
CA TYR A 295 -15.19 -7.33 10.00
C TYR A 295 -15.79 -8.14 11.13
N ARG A 296 -16.24 -7.44 12.18
CA ARG A 296 -16.84 -8.03 13.38
C ARG A 296 -18.00 -8.96 13.03
N ARG A 297 -18.06 -10.10 13.70
CA ARG A 297 -19.06 -11.14 13.46
C ARG A 297 -20.50 -10.67 13.65
N ASP A 298 -20.73 -9.81 14.66
CA ASP A 298 -22.07 -9.29 14.97
C ASP A 298 -22.64 -8.32 13.92
N PHE A 299 -21.82 -7.90 12.95
CA PHE A 299 -22.29 -7.13 11.79
C PHE A 299 -22.93 -8.02 10.72
N ASP A 300 -22.53 -9.30 10.64
CA ASP A 300 -22.95 -10.24 9.61
C ASP A 300 -24.48 -10.43 9.57
N ASP A 301 -25.11 -10.50 10.74
CA ASP A 301 -26.56 -10.69 10.86
C ASP A 301 -27.39 -9.48 10.40
N LYS A 302 -26.76 -8.31 10.22
CA LYS A 302 -27.41 -7.08 9.79
C LYS A 302 -27.30 -6.82 8.29
N LEU A 303 -26.42 -7.57 7.61
CA LEU A 303 -26.21 -7.39 6.17
C LEU A 303 -27.29 -8.11 5.36
N PRO A 304 -27.87 -7.45 4.34
CA PRO A 304 -28.87 -8.10 3.49
C PRO A 304 -28.23 -9.18 2.60
N THR A 305 -29.05 -10.10 2.11
CA THR A 305 -28.64 -11.08 1.11
C THR A 305 -29.43 -10.86 -0.16
N PRO A 306 -28.78 -10.55 -1.31
CA PRO A 306 -27.33 -10.46 -1.53
C PRO A 306 -26.73 -9.13 -1.03
N PHE A 307 -25.50 -9.18 -0.53
CA PHE A 307 -24.67 -8.02 -0.22
C PHE A 307 -23.32 -8.14 -0.91
N HIS A 308 -22.94 -7.13 -1.70
CA HIS A 308 -21.64 -7.05 -2.36
C HIS A 308 -21.30 -8.23 -3.30
N LEU A 309 -22.01 -8.36 -4.42
CA LEU A 309 -21.80 -9.41 -5.43
C LEU A 309 -20.64 -9.09 -6.40
N GLY A 310 -19.94 -10.14 -6.87
CA GLY A 310 -18.91 -9.98 -7.90
C GLY A 310 -18.36 -11.31 -8.40
N THR A 311 -18.39 -11.52 -9.73
CA THR A 311 -18.04 -12.80 -10.37
C THR A 311 -16.56 -13.19 -10.25
N TYR A 312 -15.64 -12.25 -10.07
CA TYR A 312 -14.20 -12.51 -9.97
C TYR A 312 -13.65 -12.56 -8.53
N ARG A 313 -14.52 -12.38 -7.54
CA ARG A 313 -14.12 -12.34 -6.12
C ARG A 313 -13.67 -13.70 -5.63
N ALA A 314 -12.64 -13.70 -4.77
CA ALA A 314 -12.02 -14.92 -4.25
C ALA A 314 -11.57 -15.87 -5.37
N ASN A 315 -10.91 -15.33 -6.40
CA ASN A 315 -10.33 -16.13 -7.47
C ASN A 315 -9.38 -17.20 -6.87
N PRO A 316 -9.52 -18.50 -7.24
CA PRO A 316 -8.71 -19.58 -6.66
C PRO A 316 -7.20 -19.36 -6.76
N LEU A 317 -6.73 -18.80 -7.88
CA LEU A 317 -5.30 -18.52 -8.07
C LEU A 317 -4.80 -17.45 -7.08
N ALA A 318 -5.61 -16.43 -6.83
CA ALA A 318 -5.30 -15.39 -5.83
C ALA A 318 -5.33 -15.96 -4.40
N LEU A 319 -6.26 -16.87 -4.10
CA LEU A 319 -6.32 -17.57 -2.80
C LEU A 319 -5.09 -18.44 -2.58
N ALA A 320 -4.64 -19.19 -3.60
CA ALA A 320 -3.44 -20.01 -3.53
C ALA A 320 -2.18 -19.15 -3.30
N ALA A 321 -2.02 -18.09 -4.09
CA ALA A 321 -0.93 -17.13 -3.93
C ALA A 321 -0.94 -16.45 -2.56
N GLY A 322 -2.09 -15.93 -2.14
CA GLY A 322 -2.26 -15.22 -0.88
C GLY A 322 -2.04 -16.10 0.35
N LYS A 323 -2.44 -17.38 0.29
CA LYS A 323 -2.16 -18.35 1.35
C LYS A 323 -0.65 -18.48 1.59
N GLU A 324 0.16 -18.54 0.53
CA GLU A 324 1.62 -18.61 0.66
C GLU A 324 2.20 -17.32 1.23
N VAL A 325 1.70 -16.15 0.82
CA VAL A 325 2.13 -14.87 1.41
C VAL A 325 1.83 -14.84 2.91
N ILE A 326 0.59 -15.15 3.33
CA ILE A 326 0.19 -15.15 4.74
C ILE A 326 1.07 -16.10 5.57
N LYS A 327 1.30 -17.32 5.09
CA LYS A 327 2.08 -18.34 5.81
C LYS A 327 3.54 -17.97 5.98
N ARG A 328 4.14 -17.26 5.02
CA ARG A 328 5.58 -16.97 5.02
C ARG A 328 5.95 -15.61 5.59
N THR A 329 5.03 -14.65 5.58
CA THR A 329 5.26 -13.31 6.13
C THR A 329 5.75 -13.32 7.59
N PRO A 330 5.20 -14.13 8.52
CA PRO A 330 5.66 -14.14 9.91
C PRO A 330 7.15 -14.40 10.09
N ALA A 331 7.75 -15.21 9.21
CA ALA A 331 9.18 -15.55 9.29
C ALA A 331 10.13 -14.38 9.02
N VAL A 332 9.65 -13.28 8.44
CA VAL A 332 10.48 -12.11 8.10
C VAL A 332 10.21 -10.89 8.97
N LEU A 333 9.18 -10.88 9.83
CA LEU A 333 8.73 -9.70 10.55
C LEU A 333 9.81 -9.08 11.45
N ASP A 334 10.54 -9.90 12.20
CA ASP A 334 11.61 -9.43 13.09
C ASP A 334 12.74 -8.79 12.29
N SER A 335 13.15 -9.44 11.21
CA SER A 335 14.16 -8.91 10.27
C SER A 335 13.71 -7.60 9.66
N VAL A 336 12.45 -7.49 9.23
CA VAL A 336 11.87 -6.24 8.67
C VAL A 336 11.87 -5.13 9.71
N THR A 337 11.56 -5.45 10.95
CA THR A 337 11.56 -4.48 12.06
C THR A 337 12.97 -3.94 12.30
N GLU A 338 13.96 -4.82 12.40
CA GLU A 338 15.34 -4.45 12.69
C GLU A 338 16.02 -3.73 11.53
N ARG A 339 15.93 -4.31 10.33
CA ARG A 339 16.47 -3.71 9.11
C ARG A 339 15.79 -2.36 8.80
N GLY A 340 14.49 -2.25 9.03
CA GLY A 340 13.74 -1.01 8.85
C GLY A 340 14.23 0.10 9.78
N LYS A 341 14.44 -0.18 11.06
CA LYS A 341 15.04 0.78 12.02
C LYS A 341 16.42 1.23 11.57
N ASN A 342 17.27 0.28 11.13
CA ASN A 342 18.60 0.58 10.65
C ASN A 342 18.57 1.46 9.37
N LEU A 343 17.70 1.14 8.41
CA LEU A 343 17.53 1.93 7.19
C LEU A 343 17.10 3.37 7.48
N VAL A 344 16.13 3.56 8.39
CA VAL A 344 15.71 4.91 8.81
C VAL A 344 16.90 5.69 9.39
N LYS A 345 17.74 5.03 10.19
CA LYS A 345 18.98 5.64 10.72
C LYS A 345 19.94 5.99 9.60
N ILE A 346 20.27 5.05 8.72
CA ILE A 346 21.17 5.27 7.57
C ILE A 346 20.68 6.43 6.71
N PHE A 347 19.42 6.46 6.31
CA PHE A 347 18.88 7.54 5.47
C PHE A 347 18.90 8.89 6.18
N ARG A 348 18.76 8.95 7.51
CA ARG A 348 18.90 10.19 8.30
C ARG A 348 20.34 10.69 8.40
N GLU A 349 21.31 9.78 8.36
CA GLU A 349 22.75 10.08 8.46
C GLU A 349 23.37 10.46 7.11
N ILE A 350 22.62 10.34 6.00
CA ILE A 350 23.09 10.82 4.70
C ILE A 350 23.28 12.35 4.76
N ASP A 351 24.51 12.78 4.57
CA ASP A 351 24.85 14.22 4.51
C ASP A 351 24.41 14.83 3.17
N SER A 352 23.16 15.30 3.13
CA SER A 352 22.56 15.93 1.94
C SER A 352 21.53 16.99 2.33
N ASP A 353 21.74 18.22 1.84
CA ASP A 353 20.82 19.35 2.00
C ASP A 353 19.44 19.11 1.36
N ALA A 354 19.31 18.07 0.53
CA ALA A 354 18.06 17.73 -0.15
C ALA A 354 17.11 16.93 0.73
N ILE A 355 17.57 16.27 1.80
CA ILE A 355 16.73 15.47 2.68
C ILE A 355 16.13 16.35 3.78
N ALA A 356 14.82 16.57 3.73
CA ALA A 356 14.11 17.35 4.75
C ALA A 356 13.67 16.49 5.94
N GLN A 357 13.20 15.27 5.69
CA GLN A 357 12.76 14.34 6.74
C GLN A 357 12.90 12.89 6.29
N VAL A 358 13.21 12.00 7.24
CA VAL A 358 13.12 10.54 7.06
C VAL A 358 12.24 9.96 8.17
N ARG A 359 11.24 9.21 7.80
CA ARG A 359 10.26 8.57 8.69
C ARG A 359 9.88 7.18 8.18
N GLY A 360 9.37 6.32 9.03
CA GLY A 360 8.87 4.99 8.60
C GLY A 360 8.80 3.98 9.73
N LYS A 361 8.15 2.86 9.44
CA LYS A 361 8.15 1.64 10.26
C LYS A 361 8.37 0.44 9.35
N GLY A 362 9.24 -0.49 9.75
CA GLY A 362 9.62 -1.62 8.91
C GLY A 362 10.14 -1.16 7.54
N PHE A 363 9.63 -1.75 6.47
CA PHE A 363 9.96 -1.38 5.09
C PHE A 363 8.93 -0.44 4.44
N MET A 364 8.23 0.32 5.24
CA MET A 364 7.41 1.46 4.82
C MET A 364 8.11 2.76 5.23
N ILE A 365 9.11 3.21 4.43
CA ILE A 365 9.97 4.35 4.76
C ILE A 365 9.79 5.45 3.72
N GLY A 366 9.48 6.66 4.20
CA GLY A 366 9.42 7.88 3.41
C GLY A 366 10.67 8.72 3.62
N ILE A 367 11.32 9.09 2.52
CA ILE A 367 12.43 10.04 2.50
C ILE A 367 11.94 11.29 1.78
N GLU A 368 11.59 12.31 2.54
CA GLU A 368 11.02 13.54 2.02
C GLU A 368 12.11 14.52 1.65
N LEU A 369 12.08 14.97 0.40
CA LEU A 369 13.04 15.95 -0.10
C LEU A 369 12.49 17.38 0.02
N GLY A 370 13.36 18.30 0.37
CA GLY A 370 13.03 19.71 0.52
C GLY A 370 14.23 20.60 0.33
N LYS A 371 13.98 21.90 0.20
CA LYS A 371 15.03 22.91 0.08
C LYS A 371 14.58 24.22 0.73
N ASN A 372 15.44 24.81 1.57
CA ASN A 372 15.15 26.08 2.23
C ASN A 372 13.83 26.09 3.02
N GLY A 373 13.51 25.00 3.74
CA GLY A 373 12.29 24.88 4.54
C GLY A 373 10.99 24.71 3.72
N LYS A 374 11.10 24.31 2.44
CA LYS A 374 9.97 24.07 1.55
C LYS A 374 10.07 22.69 0.89
N PRO A 375 8.96 22.09 0.45
CA PRO A 375 8.98 20.87 -0.36
C PRO A 375 9.85 21.06 -1.61
N MET A 376 10.56 19.99 -2.02
CA MET A 376 11.34 20.01 -3.26
C MET A 376 10.41 20.23 -4.46
N ASP A 377 10.82 21.09 -5.37
CA ASP A 377 10.06 21.41 -6.57
C ASP A 377 9.93 20.22 -7.55
N PRO A 378 8.87 20.20 -8.39
CA PRO A 378 8.59 19.08 -9.28
C PRO A 378 9.70 18.80 -10.31
N ASP A 379 10.41 19.83 -10.81
CA ASP A 379 11.46 19.68 -11.82
C ASP A 379 12.70 19.03 -11.21
N SER A 380 13.10 19.47 -10.02
CA SER A 380 14.17 18.82 -9.25
C SER A 380 13.80 17.39 -8.89
N MET A 381 12.56 17.13 -8.46
CA MET A 381 12.09 15.76 -8.19
C MET A 381 12.10 14.86 -9.42
N ALA A 382 11.80 15.41 -10.60
CA ALA A 382 11.88 14.66 -11.85
C ALA A 382 13.31 14.20 -12.14
N LYS A 383 14.31 15.06 -11.90
CA LYS A 383 15.74 14.74 -12.03
C LYS A 383 16.19 13.66 -11.06
N TYR A 384 15.81 13.75 -9.79
CA TYR A 384 16.13 12.72 -8.79
C TYR A 384 15.51 11.36 -9.16
N LYS A 385 14.24 11.32 -9.56
CA LYS A 385 13.58 10.08 -10.01
C LYS A 385 14.28 9.48 -11.24
N ARG A 386 14.64 10.32 -12.19
CA ARG A 386 15.36 9.91 -13.38
C ARG A 386 16.73 9.34 -13.03
N ALA A 387 17.46 9.99 -12.13
CA ALA A 387 18.76 9.52 -11.66
C ALA A 387 18.68 8.16 -10.97
N MET A 388 17.62 7.88 -10.18
CA MET A 388 17.45 6.57 -9.54
C MET A 388 17.37 5.45 -10.58
N ILE A 389 16.50 5.56 -11.58
CA ILE A 389 16.37 4.50 -12.59
C ILE A 389 17.59 4.40 -13.49
N GLU A 390 18.25 5.52 -13.81
CA GLU A 390 19.50 5.57 -14.60
C GLU A 390 20.72 5.02 -13.82
N ASN A 391 20.61 4.81 -12.53
CA ASN A 391 21.58 4.07 -11.71
C ASN A 391 21.07 2.68 -11.30
N GLY A 392 19.96 2.18 -11.90
CA GLY A 392 19.50 0.82 -11.76
C GLY A 392 18.61 0.52 -10.55
N VAL A 393 17.99 1.55 -9.93
CA VAL A 393 17.03 1.35 -8.84
C VAL A 393 15.66 1.88 -9.23
N ILE A 394 14.64 1.01 -9.16
CA ILE A 394 13.24 1.37 -9.39
C ILE A 394 12.64 1.82 -8.07
N MET A 395 12.37 3.11 -7.95
CA MET A 395 11.79 3.76 -6.78
C MET A 395 10.86 4.90 -7.20
N HIS A 396 9.72 5.06 -6.53
CA HIS A 396 8.73 6.08 -6.86
C HIS A 396 8.56 7.09 -5.73
N THR A 397 7.87 8.20 -6.04
CA THR A 397 7.51 9.23 -5.06
C THR A 397 6.04 9.20 -4.72
N CYS A 398 5.70 9.79 -3.57
CA CYS A 398 4.36 10.01 -3.06
C CYS A 398 4.33 11.33 -2.27
N GLY A 399 3.26 11.57 -1.52
CA GLY A 399 3.05 12.78 -0.75
C GLY A 399 2.28 13.85 -1.52
N HIS A 400 1.71 14.78 -0.77
CA HIS A 400 0.92 15.88 -1.31
C HIS A 400 1.70 16.66 -2.39
N TYR A 401 2.95 16.95 -2.12
CA TYR A 401 3.85 17.68 -3.04
C TYR A 401 4.62 16.76 -4.01
N GLY A 402 4.43 15.42 -3.93
CA GLY A 402 5.14 14.46 -4.77
C GLY A 402 6.65 14.39 -4.50
N ASN A 403 7.11 14.89 -3.36
CA ASN A 403 8.51 15.06 -2.98
C ASN A 403 9.03 14.01 -1.98
N THR A 404 8.25 13.01 -1.65
CA THR A 404 8.65 11.92 -0.76
C THR A 404 9.00 10.68 -1.56
N PHE A 405 10.26 10.28 -1.58
CA PHE A 405 10.64 8.94 -2.05
C PHE A 405 10.11 7.89 -1.09
N ARG A 406 9.50 6.83 -1.64
CA ARG A 406 8.97 5.70 -0.88
C ARG A 406 9.83 4.46 -1.05
N PHE A 407 10.48 4.04 0.03
CA PHE A 407 11.16 2.76 0.09
C PHE A 407 10.15 1.68 0.47
N MET A 408 9.98 0.70 -0.40
CA MET A 408 9.04 -0.42 -0.22
C MET A 408 9.53 -1.69 -0.92
N SER A 409 10.79 -2.04 -0.74
CA SER A 409 11.37 -3.26 -1.28
C SER A 409 10.67 -4.52 -0.76
N ALA A 410 10.94 -5.67 -1.37
CA ALA A 410 10.51 -6.96 -0.83
C ALA A 410 11.04 -7.15 0.60
N LEU A 411 10.21 -7.70 1.50
CA LEU A 411 10.53 -7.89 2.92
C LEU A 411 11.72 -8.86 3.12
N ASN A 412 11.90 -9.74 2.15
CA ASN A 412 12.97 -10.75 2.10
C ASN A 412 14.07 -10.40 1.08
N ILE A 413 14.23 -9.11 0.72
CA ILE A 413 15.31 -8.68 -0.17
C ILE A 413 16.66 -9.12 0.36
N ASP A 414 17.53 -9.57 -0.55
CA ASP A 414 18.92 -9.87 -0.26
C ASP A 414 19.66 -8.65 0.31
N GLN A 415 20.57 -8.87 1.28
CA GLN A 415 21.24 -7.76 1.97
C GLN A 415 22.16 -6.99 1.03
N ASP A 416 22.90 -7.69 0.15
CA ASP A 416 23.81 -7.03 -0.77
C ASP A 416 23.08 -6.14 -1.78
N LEU A 417 21.90 -6.59 -2.25
CA LEU A 417 21.03 -5.77 -3.10
C LEU A 417 20.48 -4.55 -2.35
N LEU A 418 20.16 -4.72 -1.08
CA LEU A 418 19.68 -3.61 -0.25
C LEU A 418 20.77 -2.57 -0.05
N ASP A 419 21.97 -3.00 0.33
CA ASP A 419 23.11 -2.13 0.60
C ASP A 419 23.55 -1.38 -0.68
N THR A 420 23.64 -2.09 -1.79
CA THR A 420 23.90 -1.48 -3.13
C THR A 420 22.86 -0.42 -3.48
N GLY A 421 21.58 -0.69 -3.23
CA GLY A 421 20.52 0.29 -3.46
C GLY A 421 20.65 1.54 -2.58
N VAL A 422 21.06 1.37 -1.30
CA VAL A 422 21.33 2.49 -0.37
C VAL A 422 22.49 3.35 -0.87
N GLU A 423 23.60 2.76 -1.29
CA GLU A 423 24.74 3.47 -1.87
C GLU A 423 24.34 4.30 -3.11
N ILE A 424 23.52 3.72 -3.97
CA ILE A 424 23.00 4.43 -5.16
C ILE A 424 22.10 5.58 -4.75
N PHE A 425 21.19 5.37 -3.80
CA PHE A 425 20.31 6.43 -3.29
C PHE A 425 21.12 7.58 -2.70
N GLU A 426 22.10 7.28 -1.85
CA GLU A 426 23.00 8.27 -1.25
C GLU A 426 23.72 9.10 -2.31
N LYS A 427 24.33 8.45 -3.31
CA LYS A 427 24.96 9.11 -4.45
C LYS A 427 24.01 10.06 -5.18
N VAL A 428 22.77 9.62 -5.42
CA VAL A 428 21.77 10.41 -6.14
C VAL A 428 21.34 11.64 -5.35
N VAL A 429 21.05 11.51 -4.05
CA VAL A 429 20.57 12.65 -3.24
C VAL A 429 21.68 13.63 -2.85
N LYS A 430 22.95 13.24 -2.94
CA LYS A 430 24.12 14.13 -2.79
C LYS A 430 24.43 14.93 -4.07
N THR A 431 23.90 14.52 -5.21
CA THR A 431 24.09 15.26 -6.47
C THR A 431 23.20 16.50 -6.45
N LYS A 432 23.81 17.67 -6.66
CA LYS A 432 23.08 18.95 -6.76
C LYS A 432 22.50 19.09 -8.18
N TRP A 433 21.19 19.12 -8.26
CA TRP A 433 20.45 19.28 -9.51
C TRP A 433 19.96 20.71 -9.74
#